data_fe396e9c4d50a70577fed0e6413a5213
#
_entry.id   fe396e9c4d50a70577fed0e6413a5213
#
_cell.length_a   1.000
_cell.length_b   1.000
_cell.length_c   1.000
_cell.angle_alpha   90.00
_cell.angle_beta   90.00
_cell.angle_gamma   90.00
#
_symmetry.space_group_name_H-M   'P 1'
#
loop_
_entity.id
_entity.type
_entity.pdbx_description
1 polymer ?
#
loop_
_entity_poly.entity_id
_entity_poly.type
_entity_poly.pdbx_seq_one_letter_code
_entity_poly.pdbx_strand_id
1 'polypeptide(L)'
;MEYLDKYIPKEQLALKINYCRKRLSQLPKYNMHTHSVRGIQTVRMISSEHRYNLNSERSQAMYAAAVEREKLERQLEVYEAIWNCYYRMPPPEYDPPKVVKRLRTDYNRQVILNKEYFDALKNDANTMYPKPMLHPFNGIQYRSAAEKEISMFYTEMGIPFKYEPEVRFPGVKKPQFPDFVLYITELDTCKFHEHFGLMNYASYNRDVKLKCSTFADAGLLIDQDVFFTYNTEDQPLDTWYLAAKINTAVYGTLISCNEWINCTSI
;
A
#
# COMPACT_ATOMS: atom_id res chain seq x y z
N MET A 1 5.37 2.95 15.37
CA MET A 1 5.40 4.43 15.29
C MET A 1 6.82 4.98 15.04
N GLU A 2 7.87 4.28 15.44
CA GLU A 2 9.26 4.77 15.32
C GLU A 2 9.73 5.07 13.89
N TYR A 3 9.15 4.40 12.88
CA TYR A 3 9.49 4.62 11.48
C TYR A 3 8.73 5.81 10.85
N LEU A 4 7.50 6.08 11.25
CA LEU A 4 6.67 7.13 10.64
C LEU A 4 7.32 8.50 10.72
N ASP A 5 7.87 8.87 11.88
CA ASP A 5 8.50 10.18 12.08
C ASP A 5 9.72 10.41 11.20
N LYS A 6 10.43 9.33 10.84
CA LYS A 6 11.73 9.42 10.17
C LYS A 6 11.63 9.35 8.65
N TYR A 7 10.58 8.70 8.13
CA TYR A 7 10.53 8.30 6.73
C TYR A 7 9.47 9.00 5.89
N ILE A 8 8.56 9.79 6.48
CA ILE A 8 7.51 10.46 5.70
C ILE A 8 7.94 11.88 5.32
N PRO A 9 8.14 12.17 4.02
CA PRO A 9 8.37 13.54 3.54
C PRO A 9 7.15 14.42 3.78
N LYS A 10 7.41 15.76 3.83
CA LYS A 10 6.39 16.78 4.07
C LYS A 10 5.18 16.63 3.15
N GLU A 11 5.41 16.46 1.86
CA GLU A 11 4.36 16.36 0.83
C GLU A 11 3.49 15.12 1.03
N GLN A 12 4.10 13.99 1.38
CA GLN A 12 3.36 12.76 1.66
C GLN A 12 2.59 12.84 2.97
N LEU A 13 3.16 13.48 3.98
CA LEU A 13 2.45 13.69 5.25
C LEU A 13 1.23 14.60 5.03
N ALA A 14 1.37 15.67 4.25
CA ALA A 14 0.25 16.51 3.86
C ALA A 14 -0.81 15.74 3.07
N LEU A 15 -0.40 14.88 2.12
CA LEU A 15 -1.31 14.01 1.37
C LEU A 15 -2.10 13.09 2.30
N LYS A 16 -1.45 12.44 3.26
CA LYS A 16 -2.10 11.55 4.23
C LYS A 16 -3.11 12.29 5.12
N ILE A 17 -2.75 13.47 5.60
CA ILE A 17 -3.64 14.33 6.40
C ILE A 17 -4.88 14.71 5.57
N ASN A 18 -4.69 15.20 4.35
CA ASN A 18 -5.81 15.60 3.48
C ASN A 18 -6.69 14.42 3.10
N TYR A 19 -6.11 13.27 2.80
CA TYR A 19 -6.87 12.05 2.55
C TYR A 19 -7.73 11.67 3.76
N CYS A 20 -7.16 11.62 4.97
CA CYS A 20 -7.91 11.27 6.17
C CYS A 20 -9.05 12.26 6.42
N ARG A 21 -8.79 13.56 6.32
CA ARG A 21 -9.82 14.62 6.51
C ARG A 21 -10.96 14.49 5.49
N LYS A 22 -10.62 14.33 4.21
CA LYS A 22 -11.60 14.16 3.14
C LYS A 22 -12.42 12.88 3.34
N ARG A 23 -11.77 11.75 3.63
CA ARG A 23 -12.48 10.49 3.83
C ARG A 23 -13.37 10.52 5.08
N LEU A 24 -12.92 11.11 6.18
CA LEU A 24 -13.71 11.30 7.39
C LEU A 24 -14.94 12.20 7.18
N SER A 25 -14.87 13.18 6.30
CA SER A 25 -16.04 14.01 5.94
C SER A 25 -17.11 13.25 5.17
N GLN A 26 -16.73 12.19 4.43
CA GLN A 26 -17.63 11.35 3.66
C GLN A 26 -18.23 10.20 4.48
N LEU A 27 -17.54 9.77 5.54
CA LEU A 27 -18.00 8.69 6.38
C LEU A 27 -19.06 9.17 7.39
N PRO A 28 -20.12 8.37 7.59
CA PRO A 28 -21.12 8.72 8.59
C PRO A 28 -20.51 8.78 10.00
N LYS A 29 -20.98 9.73 10.80
CA LYS A 29 -20.56 9.90 12.21
C LYS A 29 -21.30 8.88 13.08
N TYR A 30 -20.79 7.66 13.13
CA TYR A 30 -21.30 6.63 14.02
C TYR A 30 -20.26 6.30 15.09
N ASN A 31 -20.63 6.49 16.35
CA ASN A 31 -19.93 5.83 17.44
C ASN A 31 -20.60 4.46 17.65
N MET A 32 -19.85 3.39 17.54
CA MET A 32 -20.38 2.05 17.66
C MET A 32 -19.83 1.37 18.90
N HIS A 33 -20.73 0.83 19.72
CA HIS A 33 -20.37 -0.11 20.77
C HIS A 33 -20.74 -1.52 20.34
N THR A 34 -19.76 -2.41 20.35
CA THR A 34 -20.01 -3.85 20.19
C THR A 34 -20.40 -4.45 21.53
N HIS A 35 -21.54 -5.08 21.60
CA HIS A 35 -21.95 -5.90 22.74
C HIS A 35 -22.09 -7.35 22.30
N SER A 36 -21.48 -8.26 23.05
CA SER A 36 -21.77 -9.69 22.92
C SER A 36 -22.86 -10.07 23.91
N VAL A 37 -24.03 -10.44 23.40
CA VAL A 37 -25.11 -11.00 24.24
C VAL A 37 -25.35 -12.41 23.75
N ARG A 38 -25.12 -13.40 24.61
CA ARG A 38 -25.28 -14.85 24.29
C ARG A 38 -24.54 -15.31 23.04
N GLY A 39 -23.32 -14.81 22.83
CA GLY A 39 -22.50 -15.15 21.66
C GLY A 39 -22.91 -14.43 20.36
N ILE A 40 -23.93 -13.60 20.37
CA ILE A 40 -24.34 -12.79 19.21
C ILE A 40 -23.70 -11.41 19.35
N GLN A 41 -22.88 -11.04 18.38
CA GLN A 41 -22.36 -9.69 18.30
C GLN A 41 -23.44 -8.73 17.78
N THR A 42 -23.78 -7.76 18.59
CA THR A 42 -24.68 -6.67 18.24
C THR A 42 -23.90 -5.35 18.21
N VAL A 43 -24.26 -4.49 17.27
CA VAL A 43 -23.70 -3.16 17.12
C VAL A 43 -24.76 -2.14 17.49
N ARG A 44 -24.42 -1.26 18.42
CA ARG A 44 -25.28 -0.13 18.78
C ARG A 44 -24.70 1.17 18.22
N MET A 45 -25.53 1.89 17.48
CA MET A 45 -25.18 3.27 17.07
C MET A 45 -25.55 4.22 18.20
N ILE A 46 -24.63 5.11 18.60
CA ILE A 46 -24.87 6.06 19.71
C ILE A 46 -25.92 7.13 19.37
N SER A 47 -26.10 7.42 18.07
CA SER A 47 -27.11 8.38 17.60
C SER A 47 -28.54 7.84 17.58
N SER A 48 -28.73 6.54 17.79
CA SER A 48 -30.05 5.92 17.84
C SER A 48 -30.08 4.84 18.92
N GLU A 49 -31.19 4.69 19.61
CA GLU A 49 -31.39 3.61 20.60
C GLU A 49 -31.49 2.23 19.96
N HIS A 50 -31.43 2.14 18.63
CA HIS A 50 -31.54 0.90 17.90
C HIS A 50 -30.25 0.07 17.96
N ARG A 51 -30.42 -1.22 18.26
CA ARG A 51 -29.37 -2.23 18.16
C ARG A 51 -29.51 -2.94 16.82
N TYR A 52 -28.43 -3.07 16.10
CA TYR A 52 -28.40 -3.78 14.82
C TYR A 52 -27.63 -5.09 15.00
N ASN A 53 -28.22 -6.20 14.58
CA ASN A 53 -27.50 -7.46 14.45
C ASN A 53 -26.61 -7.41 13.22
N LEU A 54 -25.38 -7.91 13.29
CA LEU A 54 -24.42 -7.94 12.16
C LEU A 54 -24.81 -8.95 11.06
N ASN A 55 -26.04 -9.45 11.06
CA ASN A 55 -26.49 -10.49 10.13
C ASN A 55 -27.00 -9.92 8.79
N SER A 56 -27.18 -8.60 8.65
CA SER A 56 -27.61 -7.98 7.40
C SER A 56 -26.46 -7.26 6.71
N GLU A 57 -26.43 -7.26 5.39
CA GLU A 57 -25.44 -6.52 4.59
C GLU A 57 -25.36 -5.04 5.00
N ARG A 58 -26.51 -4.42 5.28
CA ARG A 58 -26.60 -3.03 5.73
C ARG A 58 -25.86 -2.83 7.06
N SER A 59 -26.08 -3.70 8.05
CA SER A 59 -25.41 -3.57 9.36
C SER A 59 -23.93 -3.89 9.28
N GLN A 60 -23.51 -4.81 8.40
CA GLN A 60 -22.10 -5.09 8.12
C GLN A 60 -21.41 -3.90 7.45
N ALA A 61 -22.05 -3.26 6.48
CA ALA A 61 -21.53 -2.05 5.84
C ALA A 61 -21.40 -0.88 6.83
N MET A 62 -22.37 -0.70 7.71
CA MET A 62 -22.34 0.32 8.76
C MET A 62 -21.20 0.05 9.76
N TYR A 63 -21.00 -1.20 10.14
CA TYR A 63 -19.89 -1.60 11.01
C TYR A 63 -18.54 -1.34 10.33
N ALA A 64 -18.39 -1.76 9.07
CA ALA A 64 -17.18 -1.51 8.31
C ALA A 64 -16.85 -0.01 8.20
N ALA A 65 -17.86 0.84 7.94
CA ALA A 65 -17.69 2.28 7.90
C ALA A 65 -17.26 2.88 9.26
N ALA A 66 -17.78 2.35 10.37
CA ALA A 66 -17.39 2.81 11.71
C ALA A 66 -15.95 2.38 12.07
N VAL A 67 -15.56 1.14 11.72
CA VAL A 67 -14.18 0.66 11.92
C VAL A 67 -13.20 1.47 11.06
N GLU A 68 -13.57 1.74 9.80
CA GLU A 68 -12.77 2.59 8.91
C GLU A 68 -12.61 3.99 9.52
N ARG A 69 -13.71 4.58 10.02
CA ARG A 69 -13.69 5.90 10.66
C ARG A 69 -12.75 5.93 11.86
N GLU A 70 -12.88 4.99 12.79
CA GLU A 70 -12.02 4.92 13.97
C GLU A 70 -10.54 4.79 13.61
N LYS A 71 -10.23 3.97 12.59
CA LYS A 71 -8.86 3.84 12.06
C LYS A 71 -8.35 5.17 11.52
N LEU A 72 -9.14 5.86 10.70
CA LEU A 72 -8.75 7.14 10.09
C LEU A 72 -8.59 8.26 11.13
N GLU A 73 -9.44 8.31 12.15
CA GLU A 73 -9.32 9.27 13.26
C GLU A 73 -8.00 9.10 14.00
N ARG A 74 -7.63 7.86 14.34
CA ARG A 74 -6.33 7.55 14.97
C ARG A 74 -5.15 7.88 14.05
N GLN A 75 -5.24 7.56 12.77
CA GLN A 75 -4.20 7.90 11.80
C GLN A 75 -4.04 9.41 11.66
N LEU A 76 -5.14 10.14 11.56
CA LEU A 76 -5.13 11.60 11.45
C LEU A 76 -4.47 12.25 12.67
N GLU A 77 -4.82 11.79 13.87
CA GLU A 77 -4.20 12.27 15.13
C GLU A 77 -2.68 12.08 15.10
N VAL A 78 -2.20 10.91 14.68
CA VAL A 78 -0.75 10.64 14.57
C VAL A 78 -0.09 11.54 13.53
N TYR A 79 -0.68 11.66 12.34
CA TYR A 79 -0.12 12.48 11.27
C TYR A 79 -0.10 13.98 11.62
N GLU A 80 -1.14 14.49 12.25
CA GLU A 80 -1.19 15.88 12.73
C GLU A 80 -0.20 16.13 13.87
N ALA A 81 0.00 15.16 14.77
CA ALA A 81 1.02 15.25 15.80
C ALA A 81 2.43 15.33 15.20
N ILE A 82 2.75 14.46 14.23
CA ILE A 82 4.03 14.51 13.51
C ILE A 82 4.17 15.85 12.78
N TRP A 83 3.13 16.30 12.08
CA TRP A 83 3.16 17.60 11.38
C TRP A 83 3.48 18.75 12.34
N ASN A 84 2.78 18.82 13.45
CA ASN A 84 2.95 19.89 14.45
C ASN A 84 4.33 19.86 15.13
N CYS A 85 4.97 18.67 15.24
CA CYS A 85 6.34 18.56 15.75
C CYS A 85 7.38 19.17 14.81
N TYR A 86 7.19 19.02 13.48
CA TYR A 86 8.20 19.40 12.50
C TYR A 86 7.89 20.73 11.79
N TYR A 87 6.63 21.11 11.68
CA TYR A 87 6.21 22.28 10.89
C TYR A 87 5.39 23.27 11.74
N ARG A 88 5.74 24.55 11.65
CA ARG A 88 5.07 25.63 12.40
C ARG A 88 3.85 26.22 11.70
N MET A 89 3.50 25.70 10.54
CA MET A 89 2.35 26.13 9.73
C MET A 89 1.36 24.97 9.60
N PRO A 90 0.07 25.23 9.40
CA PRO A 90 -0.89 24.17 9.13
C PRO A 90 -0.52 23.42 7.84
N PRO A 91 -0.89 22.14 7.72
CA PRO A 91 -0.71 21.42 6.45
C PRO A 91 -1.53 22.11 5.36
N PRO A 92 -1.00 22.18 4.11
CA PRO A 92 -1.74 22.76 3.00
C PRO A 92 -3.01 21.94 2.75
N GLU A 93 -4.12 22.61 2.47
CA GLU A 93 -5.39 21.97 2.13
C GLU A 93 -5.51 21.78 0.62
N TYR A 94 -5.64 20.53 0.20
CA TYR A 94 -5.91 20.17 -1.20
C TYR A 94 -6.62 18.82 -1.29
N ASP A 95 -7.33 18.60 -2.38
CA ASP A 95 -7.90 17.30 -2.66
C ASP A 95 -6.81 16.34 -3.18
N PRO A 96 -6.71 15.10 -2.63
CA PRO A 96 -5.83 14.11 -3.19
C PRO A 96 -6.11 13.91 -4.69
N PRO A 97 -5.07 13.89 -5.54
CA PRO A 97 -5.26 13.78 -6.98
C PRO A 97 -5.85 12.41 -7.34
N LYS A 98 -6.69 12.38 -8.37
CA LYS A 98 -7.20 11.12 -8.92
C LYS A 98 -6.16 10.50 -9.86
N VAL A 99 -5.60 9.37 -9.44
CA VAL A 99 -4.62 8.63 -10.22
C VAL A 99 -5.31 7.50 -10.98
N VAL A 100 -5.05 7.38 -12.29
CA VAL A 100 -5.52 6.25 -13.10
C VAL A 100 -4.32 5.60 -13.78
N LYS A 101 -3.79 4.57 -13.15
CA LYS A 101 -2.71 3.75 -13.70
C LYS A 101 -3.26 2.46 -14.27
N ARG A 102 -2.67 1.99 -15.37
CA ARG A 102 -3.09 0.79 -16.07
C ARG A 102 -1.93 -0.17 -16.24
N LEU A 103 -2.21 -1.44 -15.96
CA LEU A 103 -1.34 -2.56 -16.26
C LEU A 103 -1.84 -3.23 -17.54
N ARG A 104 -0.99 -3.36 -18.53
CA ARG A 104 -1.26 -4.22 -19.69
C ARG A 104 -1.07 -5.67 -19.28
N THR A 105 -2.13 -6.48 -19.39
CA THR A 105 -2.09 -7.91 -19.04
C THR A 105 -1.98 -8.80 -20.27
N ASP A 106 -2.35 -8.25 -21.46
CA ASP A 106 -2.24 -8.87 -22.77
C ASP A 106 -2.16 -7.76 -23.84
N TYR A 107 -1.89 -8.09 -25.10
CA TYR A 107 -1.77 -7.11 -26.19
C TYR A 107 -2.99 -6.20 -26.31
N ASN A 108 -4.20 -6.73 -26.01
CA ASN A 108 -5.48 -6.01 -26.13
C ASN A 108 -6.20 -5.83 -24.80
N ARG A 109 -5.59 -6.19 -23.66
CA ARG A 109 -6.26 -6.15 -22.37
C ARG A 109 -5.45 -5.35 -21.36
N GLN A 110 -6.14 -4.44 -20.68
CA GLN A 110 -5.58 -3.64 -19.59
C GLN A 110 -6.48 -3.75 -18.35
N VAL A 111 -5.87 -3.66 -17.19
CA VAL A 111 -6.57 -3.54 -15.91
C VAL A 111 -6.15 -2.23 -15.23
N ILE A 112 -7.05 -1.64 -14.46
CA ILE A 112 -6.76 -0.45 -13.66
C ILE A 112 -6.13 -0.90 -12.35
N LEU A 113 -5.01 -0.30 -11.98
CA LEU A 113 -4.29 -0.57 -10.74
C LEU A 113 -4.91 0.23 -9.58
N ASN A 114 -6.08 -0.16 -9.13
CA ASN A 114 -6.87 0.48 -8.07
C ASN A 114 -7.12 -0.50 -6.90
N LYS A 115 -7.96 -0.10 -5.96
CA LYS A 115 -8.34 -0.95 -4.83
C LYS A 115 -8.97 -2.28 -5.25
N GLU A 116 -9.84 -2.28 -6.25
CA GLU A 116 -10.50 -3.48 -6.75
C GLU A 116 -9.48 -4.50 -7.27
N TYR A 117 -8.49 -4.02 -8.05
CA TYR A 117 -7.37 -4.86 -8.50
C TYR A 117 -6.59 -5.43 -7.32
N PHE A 118 -6.22 -4.57 -6.34
CA PHE A 118 -5.47 -5.00 -5.17
C PHE A 118 -6.22 -6.05 -4.34
N ASP A 119 -7.52 -5.85 -4.11
CA ASP A 119 -8.34 -6.77 -3.33
C ASP A 119 -8.51 -8.13 -4.03
N ALA A 120 -8.53 -8.15 -5.37
CA ALA A 120 -8.61 -9.38 -6.17
C ALA A 120 -7.31 -10.21 -6.14
N LEU A 121 -6.17 -9.60 -5.79
CA LEU A 121 -4.90 -10.32 -5.68
C LEU A 121 -4.90 -11.25 -4.48
N LYS A 122 -4.55 -12.51 -4.72
CA LYS A 122 -4.34 -13.50 -3.67
C LYS A 122 -2.95 -13.30 -3.07
N ASN A 123 -2.89 -13.20 -1.75
CA ASN A 123 -1.63 -13.10 -1.01
C ASN A 123 -0.93 -14.46 -0.95
N ASP A 124 0.40 -14.49 -1.08
CA ASP A 124 1.23 -15.70 -1.05
C ASP A 124 0.74 -16.76 -2.07
N ALA A 125 0.56 -16.33 -3.34
CA ALA A 125 -0.02 -17.16 -4.39
C ALA A 125 1.00 -18.05 -5.09
N ASN A 126 2.30 -17.86 -4.87
CA ASN A 126 3.37 -18.56 -5.56
C ASN A 126 3.56 -19.98 -5.04
N THR A 127 2.94 -20.93 -5.70
CA THR A 127 3.12 -22.38 -5.43
C THR A 127 4.12 -23.04 -6.40
N MET A 128 4.64 -22.30 -7.40
CA MET A 128 5.53 -22.87 -8.42
C MET A 128 6.94 -23.10 -7.91
N TYR A 129 7.37 -22.31 -6.94
CA TYR A 129 8.72 -22.37 -6.41
C TYR A 129 8.67 -22.65 -4.91
N PRO A 130 9.25 -23.78 -4.43
CA PRO A 130 9.30 -24.07 -3.00
C PRO A 130 10.14 -23.03 -2.27
N LYS A 131 9.76 -22.72 -1.04
CA LYS A 131 10.50 -21.79 -0.16
C LYS A 131 11.64 -22.58 0.52
N PRO A 132 12.91 -22.27 0.23
CA PRO A 132 14.05 -23.05 0.74
C PRO A 132 14.26 -22.88 2.24
N MET A 133 13.98 -21.70 2.77
CA MET A 133 14.01 -21.38 4.20
C MET A 133 12.72 -20.66 4.57
N LEU A 134 12.37 -20.75 5.85
CA LEU A 134 11.11 -20.17 6.37
C LEU A 134 11.42 -19.01 7.29
N HIS A 135 10.94 -17.84 6.91
CA HIS A 135 11.03 -16.62 7.72
C HIS A 135 9.60 -16.18 8.10
N PRO A 136 9.02 -16.68 9.22
CA PRO A 136 7.63 -16.42 9.55
C PRO A 136 7.40 -14.98 10.03
N PHE A 137 6.32 -14.37 9.55
CA PHE A 137 5.78 -13.12 10.08
C PHE A 137 4.31 -12.98 9.68
N ASN A 138 3.45 -12.61 10.62
CA ASN A 138 1.99 -12.42 10.43
C ASN A 138 1.30 -13.56 9.65
N GLY A 139 1.65 -14.81 9.95
CA GLY A 139 1.05 -15.99 9.33
C GLY A 139 1.54 -16.31 7.91
N ILE A 140 2.48 -15.54 7.38
CA ILE A 140 3.10 -15.77 6.07
C ILE A 140 4.53 -16.30 6.25
N GLN A 141 4.94 -17.19 5.37
CA GLN A 141 6.31 -17.68 5.28
C GLN A 141 7.02 -16.97 4.11
N TYR A 142 8.02 -16.15 4.43
CA TYR A 142 8.82 -15.44 3.44
C TYR A 142 10.02 -16.27 2.98
N ARG A 143 10.53 -16.07 1.76
CA ARG A 143 11.67 -16.81 1.20
C ARG A 143 12.99 -16.38 1.80
N SER A 144 13.09 -15.13 2.21
CA SER A 144 14.33 -14.56 2.73
C SER A 144 14.08 -13.69 3.97
N ALA A 145 15.14 -13.46 4.74
CA ALA A 145 15.12 -12.54 5.87
C ALA A 145 14.81 -11.10 5.40
N ALA A 146 15.34 -10.69 4.24
CA ALA A 146 15.10 -9.37 3.67
C ALA A 146 13.62 -9.17 3.31
N GLU A 147 12.96 -10.13 2.65
CA GLU A 147 11.54 -10.04 2.35
C GLU A 147 10.68 -9.94 3.63
N LYS A 148 11.03 -10.71 4.67
CA LYS A 148 10.39 -10.59 5.97
C LYS A 148 10.56 -9.18 6.55
N GLU A 149 11.78 -8.64 6.54
CA GLU A 149 12.07 -7.29 7.05
C GLU A 149 11.30 -6.21 6.26
N ILE A 150 11.24 -6.33 4.92
CA ILE A 150 10.42 -5.47 4.05
C ILE A 150 8.94 -5.54 4.46
N SER A 151 8.42 -6.74 4.72
CA SER A 151 7.02 -6.91 5.14
C SER A 151 6.73 -6.31 6.51
N MET A 152 7.68 -6.39 7.43
CA MET A 152 7.61 -5.73 8.74
C MET A 152 7.56 -4.21 8.57
N PHE A 153 8.46 -3.66 7.74
CA PHE A 153 8.47 -2.24 7.43
C PHE A 153 7.12 -1.76 6.84
N TYR A 154 6.55 -2.47 5.85
CA TYR A 154 5.25 -2.10 5.29
C TYR A 154 4.12 -2.15 6.32
N THR A 155 4.15 -3.15 7.19
CA THR A 155 3.17 -3.29 8.27
C THR A 155 3.24 -2.11 9.24
N GLU A 156 4.43 -1.71 9.65
CA GLU A 156 4.66 -0.58 10.55
C GLU A 156 4.30 0.76 9.92
N MET A 157 4.60 0.93 8.62
CA MET A 157 4.21 2.11 7.86
C MET A 157 2.70 2.16 7.55
N GLY A 158 1.96 1.10 7.84
CA GLY A 158 0.54 0.99 7.53
C GLY A 158 0.25 0.94 6.04
N ILE A 159 1.20 0.49 5.21
CA ILE A 159 1.05 0.32 3.77
C ILE A 159 0.46 -1.07 3.50
N PRO A 160 -0.76 -1.18 2.97
CA PRO A 160 -1.31 -2.47 2.57
C PRO A 160 -0.47 -3.10 1.46
N PHE A 161 -0.18 -4.39 1.57
CA PHE A 161 0.58 -5.12 0.56
C PHE A 161 0.10 -6.56 0.36
N LYS A 162 0.45 -7.13 -0.78
CA LYS A 162 0.35 -8.56 -1.10
C LYS A 162 1.76 -9.07 -1.38
N TYR A 163 2.10 -10.21 -0.80
CA TYR A 163 3.36 -10.91 -1.01
C TYR A 163 3.17 -11.99 -2.07
N GLU A 164 4.08 -12.07 -3.04
CA GLU A 164 4.07 -13.01 -4.17
C GLU A 164 2.67 -13.24 -4.79
N PRO A 165 1.90 -12.18 -5.14
CA PRO A 165 0.62 -12.36 -5.80
C PRO A 165 0.81 -12.80 -7.25
N GLU A 166 -0.15 -13.57 -7.79
CA GLU A 166 -0.14 -13.92 -9.21
C GLU A 166 -0.49 -12.71 -10.08
N VAL A 167 0.40 -12.35 -11.01
CA VAL A 167 0.21 -11.27 -11.98
C VAL A 167 0.44 -11.79 -13.40
N ARG A 168 -0.36 -11.33 -14.36
CA ARG A 168 -0.20 -11.63 -15.79
C ARG A 168 0.40 -10.44 -16.51
N PHE A 169 1.42 -10.71 -17.34
CA PHE A 169 2.09 -9.72 -18.16
C PHE A 169 1.97 -10.06 -19.66
N PRO A 170 1.96 -9.06 -20.57
CA PRO A 170 1.83 -9.28 -22.00
C PRO A 170 3.03 -10.09 -22.52
N GLY A 171 2.76 -11.03 -23.43
CA GLY A 171 3.79 -11.87 -24.04
C GLY A 171 4.39 -12.94 -23.12
N VAL A 172 4.06 -12.96 -21.83
CA VAL A 172 4.57 -13.93 -20.87
C VAL A 172 3.53 -15.03 -20.65
N LYS A 173 3.85 -16.27 -21.09
CA LYS A 173 2.90 -17.39 -21.00
C LYS A 173 2.61 -17.85 -19.58
N LYS A 174 3.62 -17.77 -18.70
CA LYS A 174 3.49 -18.19 -17.30
C LYS A 174 3.11 -17.01 -16.41
N PRO A 175 2.33 -17.23 -15.35
CA PRO A 175 2.11 -16.18 -14.35
C PRO A 175 3.44 -15.74 -13.74
N GLN A 176 3.51 -14.49 -13.39
CA GLN A 176 4.64 -13.90 -12.67
C GLN A 176 4.22 -13.60 -11.22
N PHE A 177 5.18 -13.64 -10.33
CA PHE A 177 4.96 -13.42 -8.91
C PHE A 177 5.92 -12.32 -8.47
N PRO A 178 5.55 -11.04 -8.61
CA PRO A 178 6.33 -9.96 -8.02
C PRO A 178 6.43 -10.14 -6.52
N ASP A 179 7.57 -9.79 -5.93
CA ASP A 179 7.80 -9.99 -4.50
C ASP A 179 6.71 -9.29 -3.68
N PHE A 180 6.37 -8.05 -4.04
CA PHE A 180 5.28 -7.32 -3.39
C PHE A 180 4.46 -6.49 -4.38
N VAL A 181 3.16 -6.40 -4.11
CA VAL A 181 2.28 -5.39 -4.68
C VAL A 181 1.73 -4.55 -3.52
N LEU A 182 2.03 -3.26 -3.53
CA LEU A 182 1.61 -2.29 -2.52
C LEU A 182 0.33 -1.59 -2.98
N TYR A 183 -0.52 -1.20 -2.05
CA TYR A 183 -1.63 -0.31 -2.32
C TYR A 183 -1.43 1.04 -1.64
N ILE A 184 -1.31 2.09 -2.43
CA ILE A 184 -1.19 3.47 -1.94
C ILE A 184 -2.60 4.04 -1.81
N THR A 185 -3.12 3.96 -0.61
CA THR A 185 -4.52 4.27 -0.28
C THR A 185 -4.90 5.70 -0.66
N GLU A 186 -3.99 6.64 -0.43
CA GLU A 186 -4.22 8.07 -0.67
C GLU A 186 -4.35 8.43 -2.15
N LEU A 187 -3.84 7.58 -3.03
CA LEU A 187 -3.84 7.77 -4.49
C LEU A 187 -4.70 6.74 -5.23
N ASP A 188 -5.34 5.82 -4.49
CA ASP A 188 -6.08 4.68 -5.04
C ASP A 188 -5.32 3.97 -6.17
N THR A 189 -4.03 3.65 -5.93
CA THR A 189 -3.19 3.01 -6.95
C THR A 189 -2.29 1.94 -6.36
N CYS A 190 -1.92 0.94 -7.19
CA CYS A 190 -0.95 -0.08 -6.80
C CYS A 190 0.46 0.29 -7.28
N LYS A 191 1.46 -0.19 -6.53
CA LYS A 191 2.88 -0.15 -6.88
C LYS A 191 3.44 -1.55 -6.79
N PHE A 192 4.37 -1.88 -7.69
CA PHE A 192 5.10 -3.14 -7.66
C PHE A 192 6.47 -2.93 -7.02
N HIS A 193 6.90 -3.88 -6.23
CA HIS A 193 8.23 -3.88 -5.64
C HIS A 193 8.88 -5.25 -5.82
N GLU A 194 10.10 -5.25 -6.34
CA GLU A 194 10.98 -6.41 -6.46
C GLU A 194 12.25 -6.18 -5.64
N HIS A 195 12.64 -7.18 -4.88
CA HIS A 195 13.84 -7.14 -4.06
C HIS A 195 14.88 -8.13 -4.56
N PHE A 196 16.05 -7.64 -4.93
CA PHE A 196 17.14 -8.44 -5.49
C PHE A 196 18.23 -8.73 -4.46
N GLY A 197 18.27 -9.96 -3.94
CA GLY A 197 19.20 -10.39 -2.88
C GLY A 197 20.56 -10.91 -3.33
N LEU A 198 20.79 -11.07 -4.65
CA LEU A 198 21.98 -11.77 -5.17
C LEU A 198 22.68 -10.99 -6.29
N MET A 199 22.74 -9.68 -6.20
CA MET A 199 23.28 -8.81 -7.25
C MET A 199 24.76 -9.02 -7.59
N ASN A 200 25.50 -9.68 -6.72
CA ASN A 200 26.92 -10.00 -6.95
C ASN A 200 27.13 -11.14 -7.98
N TYR A 201 26.05 -11.84 -8.37
CA TYR A 201 26.15 -12.99 -9.30
C TYR A 201 25.74 -12.57 -10.72
N ALA A 202 26.66 -12.72 -11.68
CA ALA A 202 26.42 -12.33 -13.08
C ALA A 202 25.25 -13.08 -13.75
N SER A 203 24.97 -14.31 -13.35
CA SER A 203 23.80 -15.08 -13.83
C SER A 203 22.48 -14.43 -13.38
N TYR A 204 22.43 -13.93 -12.14
CA TYR A 204 21.28 -13.27 -11.56
C TYR A 204 20.97 -11.93 -12.25
N ASN A 205 21.99 -11.19 -12.69
CA ASN A 205 21.83 -9.94 -13.40
C ASN A 205 21.05 -10.08 -14.73
N ARG A 206 21.06 -11.26 -15.34
CA ARG A 206 20.25 -11.54 -16.53
C ARG A 206 18.76 -11.61 -16.19
N ASP A 207 18.42 -12.25 -15.09
CA ASP A 207 17.04 -12.38 -14.62
C ASP A 207 16.47 -11.02 -14.20
N VAL A 208 17.30 -10.18 -13.56
CA VAL A 208 16.95 -8.78 -13.24
C VAL A 208 16.60 -7.98 -14.48
N LYS A 209 17.43 -8.07 -15.55
CA LYS A 209 17.16 -7.39 -16.83
C LYS A 209 15.84 -7.85 -17.45
N LEU A 210 15.58 -9.15 -17.43
CA LEU A 210 14.34 -9.72 -17.95
C LEU A 210 13.13 -9.23 -17.15
N LYS A 211 13.19 -9.19 -15.81
CA LYS A 211 12.13 -8.64 -14.97
C LYS A 211 11.87 -7.17 -15.29
N CYS A 212 12.92 -6.35 -15.36
CA CYS A 212 12.78 -4.93 -15.71
C CYS A 212 12.08 -4.73 -17.06
N SER A 213 12.48 -5.49 -18.11
CA SER A 213 11.82 -5.40 -19.42
C SER A 213 10.36 -5.85 -19.37
N THR A 214 10.05 -6.89 -18.60
CA THR A 214 8.66 -7.38 -18.45
C THR A 214 7.74 -6.31 -17.85
N PHE A 215 8.19 -5.58 -16.84
CA PHE A 215 7.41 -4.48 -16.27
C PHE A 215 7.25 -3.30 -17.26
N ALA A 216 8.32 -2.96 -17.98
CA ALA A 216 8.27 -1.90 -18.98
C ALA A 216 7.31 -2.26 -20.14
N ASP A 217 7.35 -3.50 -20.64
CA ASP A 217 6.46 -4.01 -21.69
C ASP A 217 4.98 -4.02 -21.23
N ALA A 218 4.75 -4.16 -19.95
CA ALA A 218 3.43 -4.03 -19.35
C ALA A 218 2.93 -2.59 -19.22
N GLY A 219 3.76 -1.60 -19.60
CA GLY A 219 3.43 -0.18 -19.53
C GLY A 219 3.64 0.46 -18.18
N LEU A 220 4.43 -0.18 -17.30
CA LEU A 220 4.76 0.33 -15.98
C LEU A 220 6.05 1.17 -16.03
N LEU A 221 6.03 2.32 -15.39
CA LEU A 221 7.18 3.20 -15.28
C LEU A 221 8.07 2.80 -14.11
N ILE A 222 9.35 2.59 -14.41
CA ILE A 222 10.36 2.29 -13.38
C ILE A 222 10.51 3.51 -12.48
N ASP A 223 10.74 3.26 -11.17
CA ASP A 223 10.79 4.24 -10.08
C ASP A 223 9.50 5.04 -9.87
N GLN A 224 8.42 4.71 -10.59
CA GLN A 224 7.10 5.29 -10.36
C GLN A 224 6.03 4.23 -10.08
N ASP A 225 5.84 3.27 -11.01
CA ASP A 225 4.83 2.22 -10.89
C ASP A 225 5.43 0.91 -10.38
N VAL A 226 6.71 0.69 -10.68
CA VAL A 226 7.53 -0.39 -10.15
C VAL A 226 8.86 0.16 -9.66
N PHE A 227 9.30 -0.29 -8.51
CA PHE A 227 10.62 0.05 -7.98
C PHE A 227 11.36 -1.19 -7.51
N PHE A 228 12.68 -1.06 -7.50
CA PHE A 228 13.60 -2.14 -7.18
C PHE A 228 14.44 -1.78 -5.97
N THR A 229 14.59 -2.73 -5.05
CA THR A 229 15.58 -2.68 -3.98
C THR A 229 16.53 -3.85 -4.10
N TYR A 230 17.67 -3.75 -3.49
CA TYR A 230 18.67 -4.81 -3.51
C TYR A 230 19.47 -4.82 -2.21
N ASN A 231 20.03 -5.99 -1.92
CA ASN A 231 21.09 -6.14 -0.96
C ASN A 231 22.23 -6.99 -1.56
N THR A 232 23.40 -6.86 -0.99
CA THR A 232 24.58 -7.67 -1.30
C THR A 232 25.16 -8.21 0.01
N GLU A 233 26.18 -9.06 -0.08
CA GLU A 233 26.88 -9.55 1.12
C GLU A 233 27.46 -8.41 1.96
N ASP A 234 27.93 -7.34 1.30
CA ASP A 234 28.55 -6.17 1.93
C ASP A 234 27.54 -5.05 2.27
N GLN A 235 26.36 -5.09 1.69
CA GLN A 235 25.29 -4.09 1.89
C GLN A 235 23.99 -4.80 2.25
N PRO A 236 23.67 -4.94 3.55
CA PRO A 236 22.37 -5.48 3.98
C PRO A 236 21.22 -4.56 3.54
N LEU A 237 20.01 -5.06 3.66
CA LEU A 237 18.81 -4.26 3.41
C LEU A 237 18.82 -2.99 4.27
N ASP A 238 18.64 -1.85 3.60
CA ASP A 238 18.54 -0.56 4.25
C ASP A 238 17.09 -0.06 4.17
N THR A 239 16.43 0.06 5.33
CA THR A 239 15.05 0.52 5.43
C THR A 239 14.89 2.00 5.06
N TRP A 240 15.94 2.84 5.23
CA TRP A 240 15.94 4.21 4.73
C TRP A 240 15.92 4.25 3.20
N TYR A 241 16.72 3.39 2.57
CA TYR A 241 16.72 3.25 1.13
C TYR A 241 15.36 2.76 0.61
N LEU A 242 14.76 1.77 1.27
CA LEU A 242 13.41 1.30 0.95
C LEU A 242 12.38 2.44 1.05
N ALA A 243 12.41 3.19 2.15
CA ALA A 243 11.53 4.35 2.33
C ALA A 243 11.74 5.41 1.24
N ALA A 244 12.99 5.71 0.88
CA ALA A 244 13.32 6.65 -0.19
C ALA A 244 12.75 6.19 -1.55
N LYS A 245 12.81 4.89 -1.86
CA LYS A 245 12.23 4.32 -3.08
C LYS A 245 10.71 4.46 -3.13
N ILE A 246 10.02 4.16 -2.03
CA ILE A 246 8.58 4.34 -1.93
C ILE A 246 8.22 5.82 -2.10
N ASN A 247 8.94 6.69 -1.41
CA ASN A 247 8.74 8.14 -1.48
C ASN A 247 8.90 8.66 -2.90
N THR A 248 9.94 8.19 -3.62
CA THR A 248 10.18 8.53 -5.03
C THR A 248 9.03 8.06 -5.92
N ALA A 249 8.55 6.83 -5.72
CA ALA A 249 7.45 6.28 -6.51
C ALA A 249 6.13 7.03 -6.28
N VAL A 250 5.83 7.42 -5.03
CA VAL A 250 4.65 8.22 -4.69
C VAL A 250 4.79 9.64 -5.25
N TYR A 251 5.93 10.29 -5.04
CA TYR A 251 6.20 11.64 -5.52
C TYR A 251 6.16 11.71 -7.06
N GLY A 252 6.81 10.76 -7.75
CA GLY A 252 6.76 10.66 -9.21
C GLY A 252 5.34 10.49 -9.76
N THR A 253 4.46 9.82 -9.00
CA THR A 253 3.04 9.74 -9.36
C THR A 253 2.33 11.08 -9.16
N LEU A 254 2.61 11.79 -8.07
CA LEU A 254 2.02 13.10 -7.78
C LEU A 254 2.38 14.14 -8.83
N ILE A 255 3.67 14.26 -9.20
CA ILE A 255 4.12 15.23 -10.22
C ILE A 255 3.57 14.93 -11.62
N SER A 256 3.17 13.69 -11.90
CA SER A 256 2.51 13.35 -13.15
C SER A 256 1.02 13.77 -13.20
N CYS A 257 0.46 14.21 -12.07
CA CYS A 257 -0.91 14.72 -11.99
C CYS A 257 -0.89 16.24 -12.06
N ASN A 258 -1.31 16.81 -13.19
CA ASN A 258 -1.27 18.27 -13.43
C ASN A 258 -2.03 19.08 -12.36
N GLU A 259 -3.06 18.52 -11.74
CA GLU A 259 -3.84 19.16 -10.68
C GLU A 259 -3.02 19.40 -9.41
N TRP A 260 -2.03 18.54 -9.12
CA TRP A 260 -1.20 18.67 -7.92
C TRP A 260 -0.17 19.80 -8.02
N ILE A 261 0.39 20.03 -9.20
CA ILE A 261 1.39 21.08 -9.44
C ILE A 261 0.82 22.47 -9.13
N ASN A 262 -0.46 22.68 -9.42
CA ASN A 262 -1.14 23.94 -9.17
C ASN A 262 -1.41 24.22 -7.67
N CYS A 263 -1.43 23.18 -6.82
CA CYS A 263 -1.68 23.31 -5.39
C CYS A 263 -0.40 23.55 -4.57
N THR A 264 0.78 23.24 -5.11
CA THR A 264 2.08 23.38 -4.41
C THR A 264 2.83 24.65 -4.78
N SER A 265 2.28 25.47 -5.69
CA SER A 265 2.89 26.71 -6.19
C SER A 265 2.54 27.97 -5.36
N ILE A 266 2.18 27.79 -4.07
CA ILE A 266 1.91 28.88 -3.15
C ILE A 266 2.97 28.95 -2.06
#